data_2086c58c2ab7a4a151dbfb587d2fa7a1
#
_entry.id   2086c58c2ab7a4a151dbfb587d2fa7a1
#
_cell.length_a   1.000
_cell.length_b   1.000
_cell.length_c   1.000
_cell.angle_alpha   90.00
_cell.angle_beta   90.00
_cell.angle_gamma   90.00
#
_symmetry.space_group_name_H-M   'P 1'
#
loop_
_entity.id
_entity.type
_entity.pdbx_description
1 polymer ?
#
loop_
_entity_poly.entity_id
_entity_poly.type
_entity_poly.pdbx_seq_one_letter_code
_entity_poly.pdbx_strand_id
1 'polypeptide(L)'
;MAIEIQTGRQDDLADMPPEMRAELEVVSKSRREFMQVTGMAAMGAVIAGCTAREHYVNPLLKKAEGITPGVVYDYASTCGGCASACGVVMKVRDGRPVKLEGDRSNPLTRGGLCAKGQAQMWGLYDADRVKGARRKDGDATWDELDAAVTAAVRGGGVWLLTGTVSGPAANAAIAAFCARTGARHVSYDACSSHAVAAAHKATHSAEVIPHYRFDNARVIVSLDADFLGTWISPVEFAAQWAQTRDLTGGRRELSRHIQFESRYSLTGANADERFRLPNAQRGALLVDIANRLAGDKRFGEPGKHDVLPADLDRIVSELRAAKGHALVVCGSDSEEQQRLVNWINHHLGAYGATIDLRNHSRQALGNDAALAELLKALEAGSVKTLVLYGVNPAYDLPEADKFRQALAKVATTVAIGTHLDETTSECAWVAGDHHALESWNDFEPVRGLYQLAQPGIRPLYKTRHGLQSLLKWAGEPAGGKDYR
;
A
#
# COMPACT_ATOMS: atom_id res chain seq x y z
N MET A 1 46.12 5.08 37.02
CA MET A 1 46.32 3.65 37.28
C MET A 1 47.11 3.12 36.09
N ALA A 2 48.44 2.96 36.27
CA ALA A 2 49.33 2.50 35.21
C ALA A 2 49.23 0.98 35.10
N ILE A 3 48.95 0.49 33.93
CA ILE A 3 48.99 -0.94 33.64
C ILE A 3 50.43 -1.26 33.27
N GLU A 4 51.15 -1.91 34.18
CA GLU A 4 52.46 -2.54 33.92
C GLU A 4 52.21 -3.77 33.03
N ILE A 5 52.69 -3.72 31.81
CA ILE A 5 52.78 -4.88 30.93
C ILE A 5 54.07 -5.60 31.31
N GLN A 6 53.97 -6.75 32.00
CA GLN A 6 55.11 -7.63 32.26
C GLN A 6 55.60 -8.17 30.90
N THR A 7 56.83 -7.81 30.57
CA THR A 7 57.59 -8.40 29.47
C THR A 7 57.99 -9.83 29.86
N GLY A 8 57.40 -10.84 29.18
CA GLY A 8 57.78 -12.24 29.31
C GLY A 8 59.27 -12.46 29.03
N ARG A 9 59.88 -13.41 29.74
CA ARG A 9 61.29 -13.76 29.64
C ARG A 9 61.70 -14.17 28.23
N GLN A 10 62.92 -13.76 27.84
CA GLN A 10 63.58 -14.11 26.58
C GLN A 10 63.73 -15.62 26.32
N ASP A 11 63.50 -16.45 27.30
CA ASP A 11 63.68 -17.92 27.24
C ASP A 11 62.48 -18.67 26.57
N ASP A 12 61.29 -18.01 26.48
CA ASP A 12 60.09 -18.63 25.93
C ASP A 12 60.08 -18.65 24.38
N LEU A 13 61.05 -18.02 23.74
CA LEU A 13 61.14 -17.96 22.27
C LEU A 13 62.02 -19.05 21.66
N ALA A 14 62.70 -19.86 22.51
CA ALA A 14 63.65 -20.86 22.02
C ALA A 14 63.00 -22.04 21.32
N ASP A 15 61.76 -22.38 21.64
CA ASP A 15 61.05 -23.54 21.14
C ASP A 15 60.06 -23.25 20.02
N MET A 16 60.04 -22.03 19.48
CA MET A 16 59.13 -21.68 18.37
C MET A 16 59.70 -22.03 16.99
N PRO A 17 58.86 -22.49 16.03
CA PRO A 17 59.25 -22.69 14.65
C PRO A 17 59.82 -21.46 14.00
N PRO A 18 60.81 -21.56 13.08
CA PRO A 18 61.50 -20.45 12.47
C PRO A 18 60.57 -19.48 11.70
N GLU A 19 59.49 -19.97 11.14
CA GLU A 19 58.49 -19.17 10.41
C GLU A 19 57.71 -18.21 11.34
N MET A 20 57.41 -18.66 12.57
CA MET A 20 56.68 -17.87 13.57
C MET A 20 57.61 -16.88 14.28
N ARG A 21 58.95 -17.14 14.32
CA ARG A 21 59.96 -16.16 14.78
C ARG A 21 60.10 -15.01 13.84
N ALA A 22 60.05 -15.23 12.53
CA ALA A 22 60.15 -14.19 11.51
C ALA A 22 58.96 -13.21 11.55
N GLU A 23 57.75 -13.69 11.88
CA GLU A 23 56.59 -12.82 12.07
C GLU A 23 56.66 -12.01 13.38
N LEU A 24 57.26 -12.54 14.46
CA LEU A 24 57.42 -11.84 15.73
C LEU A 24 58.60 -10.83 15.72
N GLU A 25 59.66 -11.08 14.92
CA GLU A 25 60.74 -10.11 14.74
C GLU A 25 60.30 -8.84 14.02
N VAL A 26 59.26 -8.91 13.19
CA VAL A 26 58.64 -7.73 12.55
C VAL A 26 57.96 -6.81 13.56
N VAL A 27 57.67 -7.30 14.80
CA VAL A 27 56.97 -6.54 15.84
C VAL A 27 57.94 -5.83 16.80
N SER A 28 59.25 -6.12 16.78
CA SER A 28 60.23 -5.45 17.65
C SER A 28 60.75 -4.13 17.09
N LYS A 29 59.86 -3.30 16.53
CA LYS A 29 60.23 -1.93 16.17
C LYS A 29 60.39 -1.06 17.39
N SER A 30 61.42 -0.19 17.39
CA SER A 30 61.69 0.73 18.50
C SER A 30 60.45 1.58 18.80
N ARG A 31 60.27 2.04 20.06
CA ARG A 31 59.18 2.96 20.44
C ARG A 31 59.06 4.16 19.52
N ARG A 32 60.16 4.61 18.93
CA ARG A 32 60.23 5.74 17.99
C ARG A 32 59.59 5.35 16.63
N GLU A 33 59.89 4.14 16.11
CA GLU A 33 59.30 3.64 14.86
C GLU A 33 57.82 3.33 15.03
N PHE A 34 57.43 2.77 16.17
CA PHE A 34 56.01 2.55 16.50
C PHE A 34 55.23 3.88 16.52
N MET A 35 55.79 4.92 17.16
CA MET A 35 55.19 6.25 17.17
C MET A 35 55.14 6.89 15.81
N GLN A 36 56.12 6.65 14.92
CA GLN A 36 56.11 7.15 13.55
C GLN A 36 55.06 6.44 12.70
N VAL A 37 54.98 5.12 12.79
CA VAL A 37 53.97 4.31 12.05
C VAL A 37 52.56 4.61 12.55
N THR A 38 52.36 4.70 13.86
CA THR A 38 51.07 5.04 14.47
C THR A 38 50.65 6.47 14.14
N GLY A 39 51.62 7.42 14.15
CA GLY A 39 51.37 8.81 13.73
C GLY A 39 50.99 8.93 12.24
N MET A 40 51.69 8.20 11.36
CA MET A 40 51.32 8.15 9.93
C MET A 40 50.01 7.42 9.69
N ALA A 41 49.71 6.34 10.40
CA ALA A 41 48.44 5.63 10.31
C ALA A 41 47.28 6.50 10.82
N ALA A 42 47.48 7.23 11.94
CA ALA A 42 46.51 8.19 12.47
C ALA A 42 46.27 9.36 11.49
N MET A 43 47.35 9.90 10.88
CA MET A 43 47.22 10.93 9.84
C MET A 43 46.57 10.39 8.58
N GLY A 44 46.89 9.18 8.18
CA GLY A 44 46.22 8.48 7.06
C GLY A 44 44.74 8.24 7.32
N ALA A 45 44.37 7.84 8.54
CA ALA A 45 42.98 7.67 8.97
C ALA A 45 42.21 9.01 9.02
N VAL A 46 42.88 10.11 9.44
CA VAL A 46 42.27 11.45 9.40
C VAL A 46 42.07 11.92 7.96
N ILE A 47 43.05 11.69 7.07
CA ILE A 47 42.94 12.05 5.65
C ILE A 47 41.93 11.14 4.93
N ALA A 48 41.87 9.84 5.20
CA ALA A 48 40.86 8.93 4.67
C ALA A 48 39.46 9.20 5.23
N GLY A 49 39.34 9.67 6.46
CA GLY A 49 38.11 10.17 7.04
C GLY A 49 37.62 11.48 6.42
N CYS A 50 38.53 12.25 5.79
CA CYS A 50 38.20 13.46 5.05
C CYS A 50 37.78 13.23 3.60
N THR A 51 37.93 12.01 3.03
CA THR A 51 37.31 11.66 1.74
C THR A 51 35.81 11.38 1.93
N ALA A 52 35.15 12.45 2.06
CA ALA A 52 33.76 12.77 2.01
C ALA A 52 32.81 11.67 1.48
N ARG A 53 32.17 10.97 2.35
CA ARG A 53 30.71 10.98 2.27
C ARG A 53 30.30 12.42 2.56
N GLU A 54 29.45 13.01 1.72
CA GLU A 54 28.74 14.24 2.04
C GLU A 54 27.83 14.01 3.25
N HIS A 55 28.42 13.77 4.40
CA HIS A 55 27.77 13.96 5.65
C HIS A 55 27.83 15.47 5.91
N TYR A 56 26.70 16.11 5.77
CA TYR A 56 26.51 17.42 6.37
C TYR A 56 26.70 17.29 7.88
N VAL A 57 27.95 17.35 8.32
CA VAL A 57 28.35 17.32 9.74
C VAL A 57 27.99 18.65 10.42
N ASN A 58 27.46 19.61 9.66
CA ASN A 58 26.95 20.82 10.28
C ASN A 58 25.61 20.53 10.93
N PRO A 59 25.57 20.41 12.27
CA PRO A 59 24.31 20.61 12.98
C PRO A 59 23.76 21.95 12.50
N LEU A 60 22.48 22.00 12.23
CA LEU A 60 21.74 23.18 11.80
C LEU A 60 22.33 24.44 12.44
N LEU A 61 22.93 25.35 11.65
CA LEU A 61 23.44 26.64 12.08
C LEU A 61 22.36 27.49 12.77
N LYS A 62 21.09 27.16 12.48
CA LYS A 62 19.91 27.61 13.24
C LYS A 62 19.14 26.37 13.66
N LYS A 63 19.01 26.15 14.95
CA LYS A 63 18.11 25.16 15.53
C LYS A 63 16.69 25.47 15.00
N ALA A 64 16.03 24.48 14.40
CA ALA A 64 14.62 24.65 14.06
C ALA A 64 13.82 24.85 15.35
N GLU A 65 12.88 25.81 15.33
CA GLU A 65 12.03 26.06 16.47
C GLU A 65 11.30 24.78 16.91
N GLY A 66 11.24 24.55 18.21
CA GLY A 66 10.56 23.37 18.77
C GLY A 66 11.32 22.05 18.73
N ILE A 67 12.51 21.98 18.11
CA ILE A 67 13.31 20.75 18.05
C ILE A 67 14.40 20.76 19.13
N THR A 68 14.38 19.73 19.98
CA THR A 68 15.45 19.46 20.96
C THR A 68 16.17 18.17 20.54
N PRO A 69 17.53 18.18 20.43
CA PRO A 69 18.29 16.98 20.07
C PRO A 69 17.95 15.80 21.00
N GLY A 70 17.76 14.61 20.43
CA GLY A 70 17.41 13.39 21.15
C GLY A 70 15.93 13.28 21.58
N VAL A 71 15.16 14.37 21.52
CA VAL A 71 13.73 14.36 21.84
C VAL A 71 12.90 14.07 20.58
N VAL A 72 11.95 13.16 20.72
CA VAL A 72 11.00 12.81 19.63
C VAL A 72 9.97 13.94 19.48
N TYR A 73 9.67 14.28 18.25
CA TYR A 73 8.57 15.18 17.86
C TYR A 73 7.68 14.52 16.81
N ASP A 74 6.45 14.95 16.71
CA ASP A 74 5.40 14.30 15.95
C ASP A 74 5.02 15.13 14.70
N TYR A 75 4.88 14.44 13.56
CA TYR A 75 4.25 14.99 12.36
C TYR A 75 2.95 14.23 12.05
N ALA A 76 1.86 14.96 11.88
CA ALA A 76 0.66 14.39 11.30
C ALA A 76 0.87 14.12 9.81
N SER A 77 0.49 12.95 9.33
CA SER A 77 0.67 12.55 7.93
C SER A 77 -0.38 11.51 7.52
N THR A 78 -0.28 11.01 6.30
CA THR A 78 -1.13 9.94 5.80
C THR A 78 -0.29 8.75 5.38
N CYS A 79 -0.70 7.55 5.75
CA CYS A 79 -0.05 6.31 5.37
C CYS A 79 -0.16 6.08 3.85
N GLY A 80 0.98 5.92 3.18
CA GLY A 80 1.04 5.62 1.75
C GLY A 80 1.13 4.12 1.42
N GLY A 81 0.89 3.23 2.39
CA GLY A 81 1.04 1.78 2.20
C GLY A 81 -0.05 1.11 1.38
N CYS A 82 -1.21 1.76 1.21
CA CYS A 82 -2.31 1.35 0.34
C CYS A 82 -3.33 2.47 0.19
N ALA A 83 -4.33 2.27 -0.67
CA ALA A 83 -5.39 3.25 -0.95
C ALA A 83 -6.32 3.56 0.24
N SER A 84 -6.25 2.79 1.36
CA SER A 84 -7.01 3.11 2.58
C SER A 84 -6.60 4.44 3.21
N ALA A 85 -5.39 4.94 2.91
CA ALA A 85 -4.91 6.26 3.29
C ALA A 85 -5.16 6.58 4.78
N CYS A 86 -4.74 5.68 5.68
CA CYS A 86 -4.94 5.85 7.12
C CYS A 86 -4.20 7.10 7.63
N GLY A 87 -4.85 7.90 8.49
CA GLY A 87 -4.19 9.00 9.18
C GLY A 87 -3.15 8.48 10.16
N VAL A 88 -1.95 9.05 10.12
CA VAL A 88 -0.84 8.63 10.99
C VAL A 88 -0.16 9.81 11.65
N VAL A 89 0.40 9.55 12.83
CA VAL A 89 1.37 10.40 13.50
C VAL A 89 2.74 9.76 13.31
N MET A 90 3.61 10.45 12.62
CA MET A 90 4.99 10.03 12.39
C MET A 90 5.90 10.61 13.45
N LYS A 91 6.49 9.73 14.26
CA LYS A 91 7.47 10.09 15.28
C LYS A 91 8.84 10.27 14.64
N VAL A 92 9.40 11.44 14.80
CA VAL A 92 10.70 11.82 14.22
C VAL A 92 11.67 12.19 15.32
N ARG A 93 12.88 11.66 15.25
CA ARG A 93 13.97 12.01 16.16
C ARG A 93 15.21 12.39 15.34
N ASP A 94 15.75 13.56 15.62
CA ASP A 94 16.93 14.10 14.93
C ASP A 94 16.81 14.06 13.38
N GLY A 95 15.61 14.41 12.87
CA GLY A 95 15.33 14.43 11.44
C GLY A 95 15.11 13.05 10.81
N ARG A 96 14.97 11.98 11.61
CA ARG A 96 14.74 10.62 11.15
C ARG A 96 13.41 10.09 11.68
N PRO A 97 12.49 9.68 10.82
CA PRO A 97 11.30 8.94 11.22
C PRO A 97 11.72 7.65 11.93
N VAL A 98 11.13 7.39 13.10
CA VAL A 98 11.46 6.21 13.93
C VAL A 98 10.25 5.32 14.19
N LYS A 99 9.03 5.87 14.11
CA LYS A 99 7.79 5.10 14.29
C LYS A 99 6.61 5.78 13.61
N LEU A 100 5.64 4.97 13.17
CA LEU A 100 4.30 5.42 12.78
C LEU A 100 3.28 4.91 13.79
N GLU A 101 2.38 5.79 14.20
CA GLU A 101 1.21 5.48 15.02
C GLU A 101 -0.05 5.96 14.29
N GLY A 102 -1.19 5.34 14.56
CA GLY A 102 -2.45 5.85 14.03
C GLY A 102 -2.83 7.18 14.67
N ASP A 103 -3.29 8.12 13.85
CA ASP A 103 -3.78 9.41 14.31
C ASP A 103 -5.20 9.27 14.90
N ARG A 104 -5.33 9.53 16.21
CA ARG A 104 -6.62 9.46 16.91
C ARG A 104 -7.61 10.53 16.49
N SER A 105 -7.13 11.63 15.91
CA SER A 105 -7.98 12.71 15.39
C SER A 105 -8.54 12.41 14.00
N ASN A 106 -7.97 11.40 13.30
CA ASN A 106 -8.44 11.02 11.98
C ASN A 106 -9.89 10.47 12.03
N PRO A 107 -10.82 11.04 11.27
CA PRO A 107 -12.24 10.66 11.36
C PRO A 107 -12.54 9.24 10.83
N LEU A 108 -11.69 8.70 9.93
CA LEU A 108 -11.86 7.35 9.39
C LEU A 108 -11.28 6.29 10.33
N THR A 109 -9.99 6.37 10.58
CA THR A 109 -9.25 5.29 11.25
C THR A 109 -9.18 5.43 12.77
N ARG A 110 -9.46 6.63 13.31
CA ARG A 110 -9.63 6.88 14.76
C ARG A 110 -8.48 6.34 15.62
N GLY A 111 -7.25 6.43 15.11
CA GLY A 111 -6.06 5.89 15.78
C GLY A 111 -5.69 4.46 15.39
N GLY A 112 -6.48 3.81 14.54
CA GLY A 112 -6.15 2.49 13.99
C GLY A 112 -5.01 2.57 12.96
N LEU A 113 -4.13 1.57 12.98
CA LEU A 113 -3.08 1.39 11.97
C LEU A 113 -2.78 -0.11 11.82
N CYS A 114 -2.79 -0.62 10.60
CA CYS A 114 -2.55 -2.04 10.32
C CYS A 114 -1.05 -2.39 10.39
N ALA A 115 -0.74 -3.70 10.37
CA ALA A 115 0.64 -4.19 10.40
C ALA A 115 1.50 -3.64 9.25
N LYS A 116 0.95 -3.51 8.03
CA LYS A 116 1.64 -2.89 6.88
C LYS A 116 1.99 -1.43 7.15
N GLY A 117 1.07 -0.67 7.75
CA GLY A 117 1.32 0.71 8.14
C GLY A 117 2.41 0.84 9.20
N GLN A 118 2.43 -0.05 10.20
CA GLN A 118 3.50 -0.12 11.20
C GLN A 118 4.85 -0.47 10.55
N ALA A 119 4.87 -1.43 9.62
CA ALA A 119 6.08 -1.89 8.94
C ALA A 119 6.60 -0.91 7.87
N GLN A 120 5.84 0.11 7.48
CA GLN A 120 6.24 1.08 6.44
C GLN A 120 7.59 1.77 6.76
N MET A 121 7.90 1.91 8.04
CA MET A 121 9.21 2.43 8.49
C MET A 121 10.39 1.58 8.01
N TRP A 122 10.24 0.26 7.98
CA TRP A 122 11.32 -0.63 7.54
C TRP A 122 11.57 -0.47 6.05
N GLY A 123 10.49 -0.32 5.25
CA GLY A 123 10.63 -0.03 3.82
C GLY A 123 11.37 1.28 3.52
N LEU A 124 11.28 2.30 4.41
CA LEU A 124 12.05 3.54 4.26
C LEU A 124 13.57 3.29 4.30
N TYR A 125 14.01 2.46 5.24
CA TYR A 125 15.44 2.19 5.49
C TYR A 125 15.94 0.91 4.82
N ASP A 126 15.12 0.29 3.99
CA ASP A 126 15.50 -0.93 3.28
C ASP A 126 16.68 -0.68 2.33
N ALA A 127 17.70 -1.54 2.44
CA ALA A 127 18.91 -1.45 1.62
C ALA A 127 18.66 -1.82 0.14
N ASP A 128 17.60 -2.62 -0.11
CA ASP A 128 17.25 -3.15 -1.43
C ASP A 128 16.33 -2.20 -2.23
N ARG A 129 16.07 -1.01 -1.69
CA ARG A 129 15.34 0.03 -2.43
C ARG A 129 16.07 0.42 -3.71
N VAL A 130 15.29 0.71 -4.75
CA VAL A 130 15.80 1.33 -5.98
C VAL A 130 16.33 2.73 -5.67
N LYS A 131 17.61 2.97 -5.98
CA LYS A 131 18.32 4.19 -5.56
C LYS A 131 18.32 5.32 -6.57
N GLY A 132 17.69 5.10 -7.74
CA GLY A 132 17.65 6.07 -8.83
C GLY A 132 17.06 5.47 -10.10
N ALA A 133 17.47 5.99 -11.25
CA ALA A 133 17.11 5.42 -12.54
C ALA A 133 17.88 4.13 -12.82
N ARG A 134 17.26 3.13 -13.44
CA ARG A 134 17.90 1.87 -13.83
C ARG A 134 17.42 1.40 -15.20
N ARG A 135 18.29 0.66 -15.89
CA ARG A 135 17.93 -0.27 -16.96
C ARG A 135 17.84 -1.69 -16.40
N LYS A 136 17.26 -2.60 -17.18
CA LYS A 136 17.16 -4.03 -16.81
C LYS A 136 18.51 -4.64 -16.46
N ASP A 137 19.57 -4.21 -17.12
CA ASP A 137 20.94 -4.73 -17.03
C ASP A 137 21.84 -3.96 -16.05
N GLY A 138 21.35 -2.88 -15.41
CA GLY A 138 22.16 -2.12 -14.47
C GLY A 138 21.65 -0.71 -14.17
N ASP A 139 22.49 0.08 -13.52
CA ASP A 139 22.19 1.47 -13.20
C ASP A 139 22.21 2.33 -14.47
N ALA A 140 21.38 3.38 -14.46
CA ALA A 140 21.31 4.38 -15.53
C ALA A 140 21.22 5.79 -14.93
N THR A 141 21.44 6.79 -15.76
CA THR A 141 21.18 8.17 -15.37
C THR A 141 19.71 8.53 -15.61
N TRP A 142 19.22 9.54 -14.88
CA TRP A 142 17.89 10.10 -15.11
C TRP A 142 17.73 10.67 -16.51
N ASP A 143 18.81 11.24 -17.09
CA ASP A 143 18.75 11.82 -18.44
C ASP A 143 18.60 10.74 -19.52
N GLU A 144 19.27 9.58 -19.37
CA GLU A 144 19.11 8.43 -20.26
C GLU A 144 17.68 7.87 -20.20
N LEU A 145 17.16 7.66 -18.98
CA LEU A 145 15.81 7.17 -18.77
C LEU A 145 14.78 8.14 -19.35
N ASP A 146 14.89 9.44 -19.03
CA ASP A 146 13.95 10.46 -19.48
C ASP A 146 13.97 10.61 -21.01
N ALA A 147 15.14 10.57 -21.64
CA ALA A 147 15.26 10.63 -23.09
C ALA A 147 14.57 9.44 -23.77
N ALA A 148 14.83 8.22 -23.27
CA ALA A 148 14.26 6.98 -23.81
C ALA A 148 12.72 6.96 -23.64
N VAL A 149 12.22 7.24 -22.44
CA VAL A 149 10.78 7.19 -22.15
C VAL A 149 10.03 8.31 -22.86
N THR A 150 10.59 9.55 -22.88
CA THR A 150 9.96 10.66 -23.62
C THR A 150 9.85 10.37 -25.12
N ALA A 151 10.88 9.75 -25.71
CA ALA A 151 10.81 9.33 -27.11
C ALA A 151 9.75 8.24 -27.34
N ALA A 152 9.66 7.26 -26.44
CA ALA A 152 8.71 6.16 -26.54
C ALA A 152 7.26 6.65 -26.43
N VAL A 153 6.93 7.52 -25.44
CA VAL A 153 5.55 8.01 -25.25
C VAL A 153 5.08 8.89 -26.42
N ARG A 154 6.00 9.59 -27.09
CA ARG A 154 5.68 10.37 -28.31
C ARG A 154 5.37 9.45 -29.50
N GLY A 155 5.84 8.21 -29.49
CA GLY A 155 5.59 7.23 -30.55
C GLY A 155 4.18 6.66 -30.58
N GLY A 156 3.33 6.99 -29.59
CA GLY A 156 1.95 6.53 -29.45
C GLY A 156 1.83 5.07 -28.98
N GLY A 157 0.61 4.55 -28.89
CA GLY A 157 0.35 3.20 -28.38
C GLY A 157 0.72 3.04 -26.90
N VAL A 158 0.53 4.11 -26.11
CA VAL A 158 0.93 4.20 -24.70
C VAL A 158 -0.19 3.74 -23.79
N TRP A 159 0.14 2.91 -22.82
CA TRP A 159 -0.73 2.55 -21.71
C TRP A 159 -0.05 2.87 -20.38
N LEU A 160 -0.86 3.32 -19.42
CA LEU A 160 -0.46 3.56 -18.03
C LEU A 160 -1.29 2.65 -17.13
N LEU A 161 -0.65 1.76 -16.39
CA LEU A 161 -1.27 0.90 -15.39
C LEU A 161 -0.85 1.39 -14.00
N THR A 162 -1.82 1.76 -13.16
CA THR A 162 -1.58 2.18 -11.78
C THR A 162 -2.43 1.36 -10.81
N GLY A 163 -2.07 1.35 -9.54
CA GLY A 163 -3.02 1.00 -8.48
C GLY A 163 -4.10 2.07 -8.31
N THR A 164 -4.98 1.87 -7.35
CA THR A 164 -5.95 2.90 -6.95
C THR A 164 -5.23 4.17 -6.50
N VAL A 165 -5.51 5.28 -7.19
CA VAL A 165 -5.07 6.64 -6.85
C VAL A 165 -6.28 7.47 -6.47
N SER A 166 -6.40 7.85 -5.20
CA SER A 166 -7.55 8.62 -4.70
C SER A 166 -7.30 10.13 -4.62
N GLY A 167 -6.02 10.58 -4.64
CA GLY A 167 -5.67 11.99 -4.51
C GLY A 167 -6.07 12.84 -5.70
N PRO A 168 -6.73 13.98 -5.51
CA PRO A 168 -7.11 14.89 -6.60
C PRO A 168 -5.93 15.42 -7.41
N ALA A 169 -4.84 15.84 -6.75
CA ALA A 169 -3.66 16.35 -7.45
C ALA A 169 -2.92 15.21 -8.18
N ALA A 170 -2.84 14.02 -7.56
CA ALA A 170 -2.28 12.84 -8.21
C ALA A 170 -3.07 12.45 -9.47
N ASN A 171 -4.39 12.43 -9.39
CA ASN A 171 -5.27 12.16 -10.54
C ASN A 171 -5.14 13.24 -11.63
N ALA A 172 -4.98 14.52 -11.26
CA ALA A 172 -4.74 15.59 -12.22
C ALA A 172 -3.42 15.40 -12.98
N ALA A 173 -2.35 14.97 -12.29
CA ALA A 173 -1.06 14.67 -12.92
C ALA A 173 -1.16 13.49 -13.90
N ILE A 174 -1.87 12.42 -13.51
CA ILE A 174 -2.14 11.26 -14.39
C ILE A 174 -2.96 11.69 -15.62
N ALA A 175 -4.02 12.49 -15.41
CA ALA A 175 -4.85 12.99 -16.49
C ALA A 175 -4.05 13.89 -17.47
N ALA A 176 -3.15 14.74 -16.95
CA ALA A 176 -2.28 15.57 -17.76
C ALA A 176 -1.30 14.73 -18.60
N PHE A 177 -0.71 13.69 -18.00
CA PHE A 177 0.11 12.73 -18.73
C PHE A 177 -0.68 12.06 -19.86
N CYS A 178 -1.85 11.52 -19.57
CA CYS A 178 -2.71 10.85 -20.55
C CYS A 178 -3.13 11.78 -21.69
N ALA A 179 -3.56 13.02 -21.37
CA ALA A 179 -3.99 14.00 -22.36
C ALA A 179 -2.86 14.38 -23.35
N ARG A 180 -1.62 14.47 -22.86
CA ARG A 180 -0.47 14.90 -23.70
C ARG A 180 0.16 13.77 -24.50
N THR A 181 0.13 12.54 -23.96
CA THR A 181 0.76 11.37 -24.60
C THR A 181 -0.22 10.50 -25.38
N GLY A 182 -1.54 10.75 -25.23
CA GLY A 182 -2.57 9.84 -25.73
C GLY A 182 -2.62 8.51 -25.01
N ALA A 183 -2.04 8.42 -23.81
CA ALA A 183 -2.01 7.19 -23.02
C ALA A 183 -3.42 6.77 -22.55
N ARG A 184 -3.68 5.47 -22.60
CA ARG A 184 -4.85 4.87 -21.96
C ARG A 184 -4.50 4.49 -20.52
N HIS A 185 -5.21 5.08 -19.55
CA HIS A 185 -5.03 4.78 -18.14
C HIS A 185 -5.92 3.63 -17.70
N VAL A 186 -5.36 2.70 -16.96
CA VAL A 186 -6.05 1.58 -16.30
C VAL A 186 -5.69 1.60 -14.83
N SER A 187 -6.71 1.62 -13.96
CA SER A 187 -6.54 1.40 -12.53
C SER A 187 -6.72 -0.09 -12.22
N TYR A 188 -5.81 -0.67 -11.46
CA TYR A 188 -5.75 -2.09 -11.13
C TYR A 188 -5.57 -2.29 -9.64
N ASP A 189 -6.41 -3.10 -9.04
CA ASP A 189 -6.28 -3.56 -7.66
C ASP A 189 -6.24 -5.09 -7.65
N ALA A 190 -5.23 -5.68 -7.00
CA ALA A 190 -5.07 -7.14 -6.91
C ALA A 190 -6.28 -7.83 -6.25
N CYS A 191 -6.91 -7.14 -5.27
CA CYS A 191 -8.20 -7.53 -4.69
C CYS A 191 -9.25 -6.53 -5.17
N SER A 192 -9.88 -6.83 -6.31
CA SER A 192 -10.82 -5.93 -6.96
C SER A 192 -12.12 -5.78 -6.17
N SER A 193 -12.72 -4.58 -6.24
CA SER A 193 -14.09 -4.30 -5.82
C SER A 193 -14.96 -3.82 -7.00
N HIS A 194 -14.51 -4.06 -8.22
CA HIS A 194 -15.20 -3.60 -9.43
C HIS A 194 -16.65 -4.09 -9.51
N ALA A 195 -16.92 -5.36 -9.14
CA ALA A 195 -18.26 -5.92 -9.14
C ALA A 195 -19.23 -5.14 -8.23
N VAL A 196 -18.75 -4.58 -7.12
CA VAL A 196 -19.56 -3.72 -6.22
C VAL A 196 -19.94 -2.43 -6.94
N ALA A 197 -18.99 -1.78 -7.61
CA ALA A 197 -19.23 -0.53 -8.35
C ALA A 197 -20.16 -0.78 -9.56
N ALA A 198 -19.93 -1.83 -10.33
CA ALA A 198 -20.76 -2.23 -11.47
C ALA A 198 -22.21 -2.53 -11.05
N ALA A 199 -22.39 -3.26 -9.95
CA ALA A 199 -23.72 -3.54 -9.41
C ALA A 199 -24.45 -2.26 -8.97
N HIS A 200 -23.77 -1.29 -8.34
CA HIS A 200 -24.37 -0.01 -7.97
C HIS A 200 -24.69 0.86 -9.20
N LYS A 201 -23.86 0.80 -10.25
CA LYS A 201 -24.19 1.41 -11.55
C LYS A 201 -25.52 0.87 -12.10
N ALA A 202 -25.68 -0.45 -12.06
CA ALA A 202 -26.88 -1.12 -12.61
C ALA A 202 -28.14 -0.90 -11.77
N THR A 203 -28.01 -0.82 -10.43
CA THR A 203 -29.16 -0.76 -9.51
C THR A 203 -29.49 0.66 -9.02
N HIS A 204 -28.51 1.56 -8.97
CA HIS A 204 -28.64 2.92 -8.43
C HIS A 204 -28.14 4.01 -9.38
N SER A 205 -27.76 3.66 -10.63
CA SER A 205 -27.18 4.58 -11.64
C SER A 205 -25.93 5.31 -11.15
N ALA A 206 -25.19 4.73 -10.19
CA ALA A 206 -23.98 5.28 -9.60
C ALA A 206 -22.87 4.23 -9.62
N GLU A 207 -21.85 4.42 -10.48
CA GLU A 207 -20.68 3.55 -10.56
C GLU A 207 -19.69 3.89 -9.45
N VAL A 208 -20.02 3.49 -8.21
CA VAL A 208 -19.26 3.81 -7.03
C VAL A 208 -19.21 2.64 -6.05
N ILE A 209 -18.17 2.60 -5.25
CA ILE A 209 -18.11 1.74 -4.06
C ILE A 209 -18.71 2.54 -2.92
N PRO A 210 -19.78 2.07 -2.27
CA PRO A 210 -20.38 2.80 -1.16
C PRO A 210 -19.41 3.01 -0.01
N HIS A 211 -19.61 4.04 0.77
CA HIS A 211 -19.05 4.13 2.10
C HIS A 211 -19.94 3.37 3.08
N TYR A 212 -19.46 2.23 3.55
CA TYR A 212 -20.18 1.40 4.52
C TYR A 212 -20.01 1.94 5.94
N ARG A 213 -21.12 2.03 6.68
CA ARG A 213 -21.19 2.57 8.02
C ARG A 213 -21.49 1.45 9.01
N PHE A 214 -20.47 0.65 9.34
CA PHE A 214 -20.58 -0.42 10.33
C PHE A 214 -20.91 0.12 11.72
N ASP A 215 -20.55 1.37 12.01
CA ASP A 215 -20.87 2.07 13.27
C ASP A 215 -22.37 2.38 13.45
N ASN A 216 -23.17 2.36 12.36
CA ASN A 216 -24.62 2.51 12.38
C ASN A 216 -25.38 1.18 12.33
N ALA A 217 -24.66 0.06 12.11
CA ALA A 217 -25.30 -1.24 11.97
C ALA A 217 -25.58 -1.91 13.33
N ARG A 218 -26.82 -2.40 13.51
CA ARG A 218 -27.21 -3.25 14.65
C ARG A 218 -27.06 -4.72 14.30
N VAL A 219 -27.33 -5.11 13.05
CA VAL A 219 -27.15 -6.46 12.54
C VAL A 219 -26.31 -6.39 11.28
N ILE A 220 -25.21 -7.11 11.27
CA ILE A 220 -24.28 -7.24 10.15
C ILE A 220 -24.30 -8.69 9.69
N VAL A 221 -24.61 -8.91 8.42
CA VAL A 221 -24.46 -10.21 7.74
C VAL A 221 -23.40 -10.05 6.65
N SER A 222 -22.31 -10.77 6.79
CA SER A 222 -21.19 -10.73 5.85
C SER A 222 -21.02 -12.11 5.18
N LEU A 223 -20.89 -12.09 3.85
CA LEU A 223 -20.64 -13.27 3.04
C LEU A 223 -19.25 -13.13 2.38
N ASP A 224 -18.24 -13.80 2.91
CA ASP A 224 -16.83 -13.75 2.47
C ASP A 224 -16.20 -12.32 2.41
N ALA A 225 -16.86 -11.28 2.91
CA ALA A 225 -16.25 -9.96 3.01
C ALA A 225 -15.43 -9.87 4.30
N ASP A 226 -14.12 -10.01 4.19
CA ASP A 226 -13.19 -9.90 5.33
C ASP A 226 -12.94 -8.43 5.70
N PHE A 227 -13.99 -7.74 6.16
CA PHE A 227 -13.98 -6.31 6.39
C PHE A 227 -13.12 -5.87 7.60
N LEU A 228 -12.75 -6.79 8.50
CA LEU A 228 -11.77 -6.53 9.56
C LEU A 228 -10.32 -6.80 9.13
N GLY A 229 -10.11 -7.52 8.00
CA GLY A 229 -8.78 -7.95 7.57
C GLY A 229 -8.33 -7.36 6.24
N THR A 230 -9.08 -7.56 5.15
CA THR A 230 -8.59 -7.28 3.79
C THR A 230 -9.56 -6.54 2.87
N TRP A 231 -10.84 -6.46 3.22
CA TRP A 231 -11.87 -5.95 2.31
C TRP A 231 -12.00 -4.42 2.37
N ILE A 232 -11.74 -3.73 1.26
CA ILE A 232 -11.86 -2.29 0.99
C ILE A 232 -11.08 -1.42 2.00
N SER A 233 -11.57 -1.26 3.23
CA SER A 233 -11.03 -0.34 4.25
C SER A 233 -10.97 -0.98 5.65
N PRO A 234 -10.14 -2.02 5.84
CA PRO A 234 -10.22 -2.85 7.05
C PRO A 234 -9.93 -2.08 8.35
N VAL A 235 -9.03 -1.10 8.33
CA VAL A 235 -8.72 -0.31 9.54
C VAL A 235 -9.89 0.59 9.94
N GLU A 236 -10.52 1.22 8.98
CA GLU A 236 -11.72 2.03 9.19
C GLU A 236 -12.89 1.18 9.70
N PHE A 237 -13.17 0.07 9.00
CA PHE A 237 -14.29 -0.80 9.35
C PHE A 237 -14.08 -1.48 10.70
N ALA A 238 -12.83 -1.82 11.07
CA ALA A 238 -12.50 -2.31 12.39
C ALA A 238 -12.76 -1.25 13.47
N ALA A 239 -12.41 0.02 13.23
CA ALA A 239 -12.69 1.10 14.17
C ALA A 239 -14.20 1.35 14.32
N GLN A 240 -14.97 1.32 13.22
CA GLN A 240 -16.42 1.46 13.23
C GLN A 240 -17.09 0.27 13.94
N TRP A 241 -16.68 -0.96 13.63
CA TRP A 241 -17.21 -2.17 14.24
C TRP A 241 -16.92 -2.23 15.75
N ALA A 242 -15.68 -1.89 16.16
CA ALA A 242 -15.29 -1.84 17.57
C ALA A 242 -16.14 -0.83 18.36
N GLN A 243 -16.46 0.32 17.78
CA GLN A 243 -17.29 1.34 18.41
C GLN A 243 -18.69 0.83 18.72
N THR A 244 -19.27 -0.04 17.88
CA THR A 244 -20.59 -0.64 18.14
C THR A 244 -20.57 -1.73 19.22
N ARG A 245 -19.37 -2.13 19.64
CA ARG A 245 -19.12 -3.18 20.64
C ARG A 245 -18.46 -2.66 21.91
N ASP A 246 -18.27 -1.34 22.00
CA ASP A 246 -17.76 -0.66 23.19
C ASP A 246 -18.91 -0.35 24.15
N LEU A 247 -18.86 -0.93 25.34
CA LEU A 247 -19.85 -0.74 26.42
C LEU A 247 -19.49 0.42 27.35
N THR A 248 -18.30 1.02 27.23
CA THR A 248 -17.82 2.06 28.17
C THR A 248 -18.65 3.34 28.11
N GLY A 249 -19.26 3.66 26.97
CA GLY A 249 -20.15 4.82 26.78
C GLY A 249 -21.59 4.66 27.26
N GLY A 250 -21.92 3.65 28.07
CA GLY A 250 -23.28 3.39 28.55
C GLY A 250 -24.16 2.66 27.53
N ARG A 251 -23.63 2.18 26.44
CA ARG A 251 -24.31 1.30 25.48
C ARG A 251 -24.68 0.00 26.19
N ARG A 252 -25.90 -0.50 25.97
CA ARG A 252 -26.40 -1.75 26.56
C ARG A 252 -26.48 -2.90 25.56
N GLU A 253 -26.43 -2.60 24.28
CA GLU A 253 -26.56 -3.58 23.19
C GLU A 253 -25.36 -3.51 22.29
N LEU A 254 -24.83 -4.68 21.94
CA LEU A 254 -23.75 -4.84 20.94
C LEU A 254 -24.36 -5.03 19.55
N SER A 255 -23.66 -4.61 18.52
CA SER A 255 -24.02 -5.01 17.15
C SER A 255 -23.90 -6.51 17.00
N ARG A 256 -24.87 -7.14 16.37
CA ARG A 256 -24.87 -8.56 16.02
C ARG A 256 -24.12 -8.76 14.72
N HIS A 257 -23.11 -9.66 14.70
CA HIS A 257 -22.30 -9.94 13.54
C HIS A 257 -22.35 -11.43 13.18
N ILE A 258 -22.85 -11.74 12.00
CA ILE A 258 -22.99 -13.08 11.43
C ILE A 258 -22.11 -13.18 10.19
N GLN A 259 -21.18 -14.13 10.16
CA GLN A 259 -20.23 -14.34 9.08
C GLN A 259 -20.46 -15.67 8.36
N PHE A 260 -20.63 -15.62 7.06
CA PHE A 260 -20.58 -16.78 6.16
C PHE A 260 -19.29 -16.72 5.37
N GLU A 261 -18.44 -17.76 5.44
CA GLU A 261 -17.15 -17.74 4.75
C GLU A 261 -16.62 -19.14 4.44
N SER A 262 -15.85 -19.22 3.36
CA SER A 262 -15.21 -20.47 2.93
C SER A 262 -13.89 -20.74 3.67
N ARG A 263 -13.15 -19.68 4.01
CA ARG A 263 -11.90 -19.71 4.79
C ARG A 263 -12.09 -19.04 6.14
N TYR A 264 -11.26 -19.39 7.11
CA TYR A 264 -11.25 -18.73 8.42
C TYR A 264 -10.54 -17.39 8.31
N SER A 265 -11.30 -16.30 8.35
CA SER A 265 -10.79 -14.94 8.25
C SER A 265 -10.69 -14.24 9.61
N LEU A 266 -10.04 -13.07 9.64
CA LEU A 266 -10.04 -12.22 10.83
C LEU A 266 -11.47 -11.77 11.19
N THR A 267 -12.28 -11.49 10.19
CA THR A 267 -13.70 -11.14 10.37
C THR A 267 -14.49 -12.29 10.97
N GLY A 268 -14.32 -13.52 10.44
CA GLY A 268 -15.01 -14.70 10.99
C GLY A 268 -14.53 -15.09 12.38
N ALA A 269 -13.25 -14.83 12.72
CA ALA A 269 -12.72 -15.06 14.07
C ALA A 269 -13.37 -14.17 15.15
N ASN A 270 -13.90 -13.01 14.75
CA ASN A 270 -14.51 -12.02 15.62
C ASN A 270 -16.05 -11.97 15.51
N ALA A 271 -16.65 -12.81 14.65
CA ALA A 271 -18.10 -12.87 14.51
C ALA A 271 -18.78 -13.49 15.74
N ASP A 272 -20.01 -13.05 16.02
CA ASP A 272 -20.84 -13.67 17.05
C ASP A 272 -21.32 -15.06 16.62
N GLU A 273 -21.57 -15.21 15.33
CA GLU A 273 -21.82 -16.51 14.69
C GLU A 273 -21.08 -16.62 13.38
N ARG A 274 -20.47 -17.78 13.17
CA ARG A 274 -19.75 -18.09 11.96
C ARG A 274 -20.25 -19.39 11.33
N PHE A 275 -20.63 -19.30 10.06
CA PHE A 275 -21.04 -20.43 9.23
C PHE A 275 -19.98 -20.71 8.16
N ARG A 276 -19.57 -21.97 8.06
CA ARG A 276 -18.77 -22.41 6.92
C ARG A 276 -19.64 -22.48 5.69
N LEU A 277 -19.28 -21.73 4.66
CA LEU A 277 -20.01 -21.68 3.39
C LEU A 277 -19.01 -21.80 2.22
N PRO A 278 -19.04 -22.89 1.44
CA PRO A 278 -18.28 -22.97 0.20
C PRO A 278 -18.64 -21.83 -0.77
N ASN A 279 -17.66 -21.27 -1.48
CA ASN A 279 -17.89 -20.16 -2.43
C ASN A 279 -18.97 -20.49 -3.47
N ALA A 280 -19.04 -21.73 -3.94
CA ALA A 280 -20.06 -22.20 -4.90
C ALA A 280 -21.50 -22.10 -4.36
N GLN A 281 -21.69 -22.08 -3.05
CA GLN A 281 -23.02 -22.03 -2.41
C GLN A 281 -23.44 -20.58 -2.06
N ARG A 282 -22.55 -19.61 -2.18
CA ARG A 282 -22.81 -18.21 -1.79
C ARG A 282 -23.97 -17.59 -2.57
N GLY A 283 -24.02 -17.80 -3.89
CA GLY A 283 -25.12 -17.32 -4.72
C GLY A 283 -26.46 -17.93 -4.33
N ALA A 284 -26.49 -19.25 -4.05
CA ALA A 284 -27.69 -19.94 -3.59
C ALA A 284 -28.21 -19.39 -2.25
N LEU A 285 -27.31 -19.16 -1.29
CA LEU A 285 -27.68 -18.56 0.00
C LEU A 285 -28.22 -17.14 -0.15
N LEU A 286 -27.62 -16.30 -1.01
CA LEU A 286 -28.12 -14.95 -1.27
C LEU A 286 -29.52 -14.96 -1.87
N VAL A 287 -29.82 -15.88 -2.81
CA VAL A 287 -31.17 -16.04 -3.36
C VAL A 287 -32.17 -16.46 -2.29
N ASP A 288 -31.80 -17.38 -1.39
CA ASP A 288 -32.72 -17.83 -0.31
C ASP A 288 -32.97 -16.68 0.69
N ILE A 289 -31.95 -15.93 1.11
CA ILE A 289 -32.12 -14.75 1.96
C ILE A 289 -33.05 -13.73 1.28
N ALA A 290 -32.82 -13.42 0.00
CA ALA A 290 -33.63 -12.45 -0.73
C ALA A 290 -35.09 -12.89 -0.88
N ASN A 291 -35.34 -14.15 -1.21
CA ASN A 291 -36.70 -14.71 -1.31
C ASN A 291 -37.44 -14.69 0.02
N ARG A 292 -36.76 -15.07 1.11
CA ARG A 292 -37.35 -15.00 2.46
C ARG A 292 -37.68 -13.57 2.85
N LEU A 293 -36.81 -12.60 2.57
CA LEU A 293 -37.08 -11.17 2.80
C LEU A 293 -38.24 -10.67 1.96
N ALA A 294 -38.33 -11.07 0.71
CA ALA A 294 -39.42 -10.71 -0.21
C ALA A 294 -40.78 -11.37 0.17
N GLY A 295 -40.74 -12.53 0.79
CA GLY A 295 -41.91 -13.35 1.10
C GLY A 295 -42.43 -14.15 -0.07
N ASP A 296 -41.67 -14.22 -1.18
CA ASP A 296 -41.98 -14.98 -2.39
C ASP A 296 -40.70 -15.49 -3.08
N LYS A 297 -40.82 -16.22 -4.18
CA LYS A 297 -39.69 -16.78 -4.95
C LYS A 297 -39.33 -15.96 -6.19
N ARG A 298 -39.41 -14.63 -6.11
CA ARG A 298 -39.16 -13.74 -7.25
C ARG A 298 -37.74 -13.79 -7.83
N PHE A 299 -36.75 -14.26 -7.04
CA PHE A 299 -35.36 -14.46 -7.46
C PHE A 299 -35.10 -15.90 -7.96
N GLY A 300 -36.17 -16.72 -8.17
CA GLY A 300 -36.05 -18.11 -8.57
C GLY A 300 -35.90 -19.07 -7.41
N GLU A 301 -35.76 -20.36 -7.77
CA GLU A 301 -35.47 -21.38 -6.73
C GLU A 301 -34.02 -21.22 -6.23
N PRO A 302 -33.80 -21.16 -4.91
CA PRO A 302 -32.45 -21.15 -4.39
C PRO A 302 -31.75 -22.45 -4.75
N GLY A 303 -30.50 -22.37 -5.15
CA GLY A 303 -29.68 -23.56 -5.31
C GLY A 303 -29.41 -24.23 -3.96
N LYS A 304 -28.65 -25.31 -3.98
CA LYS A 304 -28.30 -26.03 -2.75
C LYS A 304 -27.24 -25.26 -1.95
N HIS A 305 -27.48 -25.11 -0.64
CA HIS A 305 -26.51 -24.66 0.35
C HIS A 305 -26.70 -25.45 1.67
N ASP A 306 -25.67 -25.43 2.53
CA ASP A 306 -25.60 -26.24 3.75
C ASP A 306 -26.09 -25.53 5.01
N VAL A 307 -26.56 -24.28 4.90
CA VAL A 307 -27.13 -23.52 6.03
C VAL A 307 -28.52 -24.07 6.36
N LEU A 308 -28.74 -24.36 7.62
CA LEU A 308 -30.01 -24.94 8.07
C LEU A 308 -31.17 -23.93 7.91
N PRO A 309 -32.36 -24.36 7.49
CA PRO A 309 -33.52 -23.47 7.34
C PRO A 309 -33.87 -22.70 8.60
N ALA A 310 -33.76 -23.31 9.80
CA ALA A 310 -34.05 -22.66 11.07
C ALA A 310 -33.07 -21.52 11.38
N ASP A 311 -31.76 -21.69 11.08
CA ASP A 311 -30.78 -20.61 11.25
C ASP A 311 -31.08 -19.47 10.29
N LEU A 312 -31.43 -19.77 9.06
CA LEU A 312 -31.74 -18.78 8.05
C LEU A 312 -33.02 -18.00 8.39
N ASP A 313 -34.07 -18.67 8.88
CA ASP A 313 -35.29 -18.00 9.37
C ASP A 313 -35.02 -17.02 10.50
N ARG A 314 -34.17 -17.43 11.46
CA ARG A 314 -33.71 -16.57 12.56
C ARG A 314 -32.94 -15.35 12.03
N ILE A 315 -31.94 -15.57 11.15
CA ILE A 315 -31.12 -14.50 10.58
C ILE A 315 -31.96 -13.49 9.81
N VAL A 316 -32.89 -13.97 8.98
CA VAL A 316 -33.84 -13.12 8.23
C VAL A 316 -34.74 -12.33 9.18
N SER A 317 -35.20 -12.94 10.28
CA SER A 317 -35.97 -12.26 11.30
C SER A 317 -35.18 -11.16 12.01
N GLU A 318 -33.89 -11.43 12.35
CA GLU A 318 -32.99 -10.42 12.96
C GLU A 318 -32.76 -9.25 11.98
N LEU A 319 -32.52 -9.53 10.68
CA LEU A 319 -32.37 -8.50 9.64
C LEU A 319 -33.63 -7.63 9.50
N ARG A 320 -34.83 -8.22 9.52
CA ARG A 320 -36.12 -7.50 9.47
C ARG A 320 -36.31 -6.61 10.69
N ALA A 321 -36.00 -7.14 11.87
CA ALA A 321 -36.10 -6.40 13.12
C ALA A 321 -35.16 -5.19 13.19
N ALA A 322 -34.01 -5.29 12.50
CA ALA A 322 -33.02 -4.23 12.38
C ALA A 322 -33.21 -3.32 11.16
N LYS A 323 -34.38 -3.32 10.50
CA LYS A 323 -34.63 -2.48 9.31
C LYS A 323 -34.20 -1.01 9.57
N GLY A 324 -33.46 -0.43 8.60
CA GLY A 324 -32.81 0.89 8.73
C GLY A 324 -31.45 0.86 9.44
N HIS A 325 -31.14 -0.24 10.15
CA HIS A 325 -29.85 -0.46 10.83
C HIS A 325 -29.25 -1.85 10.55
N ALA A 326 -29.77 -2.55 9.55
CA ALA A 326 -29.16 -3.77 9.03
C ALA A 326 -28.11 -3.43 7.96
N LEU A 327 -27.10 -4.28 7.84
CA LEU A 327 -26.07 -4.17 6.81
C LEU A 327 -25.70 -5.57 6.30
N VAL A 328 -25.88 -5.80 4.99
CA VAL A 328 -25.44 -7.02 4.33
C VAL A 328 -24.30 -6.68 3.38
N VAL A 329 -23.16 -7.34 3.53
CA VAL A 329 -21.98 -7.16 2.67
C VAL A 329 -21.54 -8.49 2.07
N CYS A 330 -20.93 -8.44 0.88
CA CYS A 330 -20.44 -9.61 0.20
C CYS A 330 -19.11 -9.36 -0.49
N GLY A 331 -18.13 -10.25 -0.28
CA GLY A 331 -16.81 -10.23 -0.92
C GLY A 331 -16.81 -10.94 -2.29
N SER A 332 -17.94 -10.96 -3.01
CA SER A 332 -18.04 -11.59 -4.32
C SER A 332 -17.58 -10.70 -5.46
N ASP A 333 -16.87 -11.28 -6.42
CA ASP A 333 -16.51 -10.63 -7.70
C ASP A 333 -17.59 -10.82 -8.79
N SER A 334 -18.75 -11.41 -8.44
CA SER A 334 -19.91 -11.51 -9.34
C SER A 334 -20.81 -10.30 -9.19
N GLU A 335 -21.01 -9.57 -10.29
CA GLU A 335 -21.91 -8.42 -10.35
C GLU A 335 -23.36 -8.84 -10.00
N GLU A 336 -23.81 -10.01 -10.45
CA GLU A 336 -25.16 -10.53 -10.16
C GLU A 336 -25.37 -10.74 -8.67
N GLN A 337 -24.39 -11.32 -7.98
CA GLN A 337 -24.44 -11.48 -6.52
C GLN A 337 -24.46 -10.12 -5.81
N GLN A 338 -23.67 -9.16 -6.26
CA GLN A 338 -23.66 -7.80 -5.70
C GLN A 338 -25.00 -7.06 -5.99
N ARG A 339 -25.62 -7.25 -7.14
CA ARG A 339 -26.97 -6.72 -7.44
C ARG A 339 -28.00 -7.26 -6.46
N LEU A 340 -27.92 -8.54 -6.11
CA LEU A 340 -28.81 -9.15 -5.14
C LEU A 340 -28.58 -8.61 -3.73
N VAL A 341 -27.32 -8.42 -3.34
CA VAL A 341 -26.96 -7.74 -2.08
C VAL A 341 -27.51 -6.32 -2.05
N ASN A 342 -27.43 -5.58 -3.16
CA ASN A 342 -28.00 -4.24 -3.26
C ASN A 342 -29.52 -4.25 -3.07
N TRP A 343 -30.21 -5.22 -3.65
CA TRP A 343 -31.66 -5.37 -3.45
C TRP A 343 -31.99 -5.68 -1.98
N ILE A 344 -31.26 -6.61 -1.35
CA ILE A 344 -31.43 -6.95 0.08
C ILE A 344 -31.28 -5.70 0.94
N ASN A 345 -30.20 -4.94 0.75
CA ASN A 345 -29.93 -3.72 1.50
C ASN A 345 -30.99 -2.64 1.25
N HIS A 346 -31.46 -2.50 0.00
CA HIS A 346 -32.55 -1.58 -0.34
C HIS A 346 -33.85 -1.97 0.41
N HIS A 347 -34.21 -3.24 0.38
CA HIS A 347 -35.39 -3.77 1.07
C HIS A 347 -35.32 -3.56 2.59
N LEU A 348 -34.11 -3.66 3.16
CA LEU A 348 -33.83 -3.42 4.58
C LEU A 348 -33.69 -1.93 4.94
N GLY A 349 -33.79 -1.01 3.97
CA GLY A 349 -33.67 0.43 4.22
C GLY A 349 -32.25 0.85 4.64
N ALA A 350 -31.22 0.17 4.15
CA ALA A 350 -29.81 0.41 4.50
C ALA A 350 -29.24 1.70 3.87
N TYR A 351 -29.73 2.06 2.67
CA TYR A 351 -29.24 3.24 1.93
C TYR A 351 -29.62 4.54 2.65
N GLY A 352 -28.62 5.39 2.88
CA GLY A 352 -28.73 6.62 3.68
C GLY A 352 -28.56 6.41 5.18
N ALA A 353 -28.50 5.14 5.64
CA ALA A 353 -28.30 4.79 7.05
C ALA A 353 -26.98 4.05 7.27
N THR A 354 -26.86 2.82 6.80
CA THR A 354 -25.64 1.99 6.91
C THR A 354 -24.83 1.96 5.61
N ILE A 355 -25.38 2.50 4.51
CA ILE A 355 -24.73 2.60 3.20
C ILE A 355 -24.85 4.03 2.67
N ASP A 356 -23.73 4.72 2.46
CA ASP A 356 -23.71 6.08 1.90
C ASP A 356 -23.14 6.06 0.47
N LEU A 357 -23.98 6.40 -0.51
CA LEU A 357 -23.60 6.57 -1.92
C LEU A 357 -23.15 7.99 -2.25
N ARG A 358 -23.54 8.98 -1.45
CA ARG A 358 -23.18 10.39 -1.69
C ARG A 358 -21.73 10.62 -1.36
N ASN A 359 -21.31 10.19 -0.17
CA ASN A 359 -19.92 10.26 0.26
C ASN A 359 -19.27 8.87 0.08
N HIS A 360 -19.20 8.42 -1.15
CA HIS A 360 -18.72 7.09 -1.51
C HIS A 360 -17.22 6.91 -1.25
N SER A 361 -16.78 5.65 -1.11
CA SER A 361 -15.38 5.29 -0.98
C SER A 361 -14.62 5.47 -2.30
N ARG A 362 -13.36 5.85 -2.20
CA ARG A 362 -12.38 5.90 -3.29
C ARG A 362 -11.16 5.03 -3.01
N GLN A 363 -11.30 4.07 -2.11
CA GLN A 363 -10.18 3.24 -1.62
C GLN A 363 -9.94 1.98 -2.44
N ALA A 364 -10.78 1.69 -3.43
CA ALA A 364 -10.61 0.58 -4.36
C ALA A 364 -11.26 0.96 -5.71
N LEU A 365 -10.48 1.53 -6.63
CA LEU A 365 -10.95 2.06 -7.92
C LEU A 365 -10.52 1.19 -9.10
N GLY A 366 -10.01 -0.02 -8.84
CA GLY A 366 -9.63 -0.98 -9.88
C GLY A 366 -10.80 -1.26 -10.83
N ASN A 367 -10.51 -1.30 -12.14
CA ASN A 367 -11.48 -1.57 -13.20
C ASN A 367 -11.08 -2.83 -13.97
N ASP A 368 -11.73 -3.96 -13.65
CA ASP A 368 -11.40 -5.26 -14.23
C ASP A 368 -11.69 -5.33 -15.72
N ALA A 369 -12.71 -4.61 -16.19
CA ALA A 369 -13.02 -4.55 -17.62
C ALA A 369 -11.91 -3.84 -18.41
N ALA A 370 -11.43 -2.70 -17.89
CA ALA A 370 -10.31 -1.97 -18.49
C ALA A 370 -8.99 -2.77 -18.41
N LEU A 371 -8.77 -3.51 -17.32
CA LEU A 371 -7.63 -4.42 -17.20
C LEU A 371 -7.71 -5.53 -18.27
N ALA A 372 -8.87 -6.15 -18.46
CA ALA A 372 -9.06 -7.17 -19.49
C ALA A 372 -8.79 -6.63 -20.90
N GLU A 373 -9.16 -5.37 -21.19
CA GLU A 373 -8.82 -4.71 -22.45
C GLU A 373 -7.28 -4.53 -22.60
N LEU A 374 -6.58 -4.10 -21.54
CA LEU A 374 -5.13 -3.98 -21.56
C LEU A 374 -4.46 -5.34 -21.82
N LEU A 375 -4.89 -6.40 -21.11
CA LEU A 375 -4.32 -7.75 -21.29
C LEU A 375 -4.51 -8.25 -22.73
N LYS A 376 -5.70 -8.07 -23.33
CA LYS A 376 -5.95 -8.38 -24.74
C LYS A 376 -5.05 -7.56 -25.68
N ALA A 377 -4.86 -6.28 -25.41
CA ALA A 377 -3.98 -5.41 -26.19
C ALA A 377 -2.51 -5.83 -26.12
N LEU A 378 -2.06 -6.28 -24.95
CA LEU A 378 -0.71 -6.83 -24.72
C LEU A 378 -0.52 -8.15 -25.51
N GLU A 379 -1.47 -9.08 -25.43
CA GLU A 379 -1.44 -10.35 -26.19
C GLU A 379 -1.38 -10.10 -27.70
N ALA A 380 -2.19 -9.15 -28.19
CA ALA A 380 -2.21 -8.74 -29.59
C ALA A 380 -0.98 -7.96 -30.06
N GLY A 381 -0.04 -7.61 -29.16
CA GLY A 381 1.15 -6.82 -29.49
C GLY A 381 0.84 -5.38 -29.92
N SER A 382 -0.31 -4.83 -29.58
CA SER A 382 -0.70 -3.46 -29.94
C SER A 382 -0.20 -2.40 -28.98
N VAL A 383 0.28 -2.80 -27.79
CA VAL A 383 0.90 -1.93 -26.79
C VAL A 383 2.35 -1.68 -27.15
N LYS A 384 2.70 -0.42 -27.47
CA LYS A 384 4.08 -0.05 -27.82
C LYS A 384 4.87 0.38 -26.58
N THR A 385 4.21 1.10 -25.69
CA THR A 385 4.81 1.59 -24.44
C THR A 385 3.89 1.29 -23.28
N LEU A 386 4.39 0.62 -22.25
CA LEU A 386 3.68 0.36 -21.03
C LEU A 386 4.41 1.00 -19.85
N VAL A 387 3.72 1.89 -19.15
CA VAL A 387 4.17 2.50 -17.89
C VAL A 387 3.39 1.85 -16.75
N LEU A 388 4.10 1.31 -15.76
CA LEU A 388 3.54 0.67 -14.57
C LEU A 388 3.90 1.52 -13.34
N TYR A 389 2.92 1.89 -12.54
CA TYR A 389 3.14 2.72 -11.36
C TYR A 389 2.54 2.10 -10.11
N GLY A 390 3.40 1.61 -9.22
CA GLY A 390 3.02 1.06 -7.92
C GLY A 390 2.16 -0.21 -7.99
N VAL A 391 2.35 -1.05 -9.02
CA VAL A 391 1.62 -2.29 -9.27
C VAL A 391 2.56 -3.44 -9.58
N ASN A 392 2.17 -4.66 -9.20
CA ASN A 392 2.96 -5.87 -9.44
C ASN A 392 2.15 -6.99 -10.15
N PRO A 393 1.63 -6.77 -11.37
CA PRO A 393 0.79 -7.74 -12.05
C PRO A 393 1.51 -9.05 -12.41
N ALA A 394 2.84 -9.08 -12.47
CA ALA A 394 3.60 -10.32 -12.64
C ALA A 394 3.57 -11.24 -11.41
N TYR A 395 3.10 -10.74 -10.26
CA TYR A 395 2.86 -11.49 -9.04
C TYR A 395 1.36 -11.65 -8.75
N ASP A 396 0.60 -10.57 -8.86
CA ASP A 396 -0.78 -10.48 -8.38
C ASP A 396 -1.80 -11.16 -9.31
N LEU A 397 -1.53 -11.21 -10.63
CA LEU A 397 -2.49 -11.76 -11.59
C LEU A 397 -2.52 -13.29 -11.51
N PRO A 398 -3.72 -13.90 -11.62
CA PRO A 398 -3.84 -15.36 -11.71
C PRO A 398 -3.05 -15.97 -12.87
N GLU A 399 -2.95 -15.26 -14.00
CA GLU A 399 -2.21 -15.67 -15.20
C GLU A 399 -0.90 -14.87 -15.35
N ALA A 400 -0.14 -14.72 -14.26
CA ALA A 400 1.10 -13.95 -14.21
C ALA A 400 2.12 -14.32 -15.31
N ASP A 401 2.23 -15.60 -15.65
CA ASP A 401 3.15 -16.07 -16.71
C ASP A 401 2.73 -15.58 -18.11
N LYS A 402 1.44 -15.53 -18.40
CA LYS A 402 0.93 -14.95 -19.67
C LYS A 402 1.22 -13.45 -19.71
N PHE A 403 1.03 -12.77 -18.59
CA PHE A 403 1.37 -11.35 -18.50
C PHE A 403 2.86 -11.11 -18.77
N ARG A 404 3.77 -11.88 -18.15
CA ARG A 404 5.22 -11.77 -18.40
C ARG A 404 5.59 -12.01 -19.87
N GLN A 405 5.01 -13.04 -20.50
CA GLN A 405 5.21 -13.33 -21.91
C GLN A 405 4.71 -12.20 -22.83
N ALA A 406 3.59 -11.57 -22.48
CA ALA A 406 3.04 -10.44 -23.21
C ALA A 406 3.87 -9.16 -22.97
N LEU A 407 4.33 -8.92 -21.74
CA LEU A 407 5.19 -7.81 -21.37
C LEU A 407 6.51 -7.82 -22.16
N ALA A 408 7.09 -8.99 -22.36
CA ALA A 408 8.33 -9.17 -23.13
C ALA A 408 8.21 -8.75 -24.61
N LYS A 409 6.98 -8.64 -25.15
CA LYS A 409 6.73 -8.18 -26.52
C LYS A 409 6.58 -6.66 -26.64
N VAL A 410 6.45 -5.95 -25.51
CA VAL A 410 6.28 -4.49 -25.50
C VAL A 410 7.62 -3.82 -25.78
N ALA A 411 7.66 -2.93 -26.76
CA ALA A 411 8.91 -2.29 -27.21
C ALA A 411 9.57 -1.46 -26.09
N THR A 412 8.77 -0.78 -25.26
CA THR A 412 9.29 -0.01 -24.12
C THR A 412 8.43 -0.25 -22.89
N THR A 413 9.03 -0.81 -21.85
CA THR A 413 8.39 -1.01 -20.54
C THR A 413 9.10 -0.16 -19.49
N VAL A 414 8.32 0.56 -18.68
CA VAL A 414 8.83 1.42 -17.61
C VAL A 414 8.08 1.13 -16.33
N ALA A 415 8.78 0.75 -15.28
CA ALA A 415 8.20 0.64 -13.95
C ALA A 415 8.61 1.85 -13.08
N ILE A 416 7.66 2.40 -12.33
CA ILE A 416 7.88 3.41 -11.30
C ILE A 416 7.63 2.71 -9.96
N GLY A 417 8.66 2.56 -9.14
CA GLY A 417 8.54 1.83 -7.89
C GLY A 417 9.72 2.03 -6.95
N THR A 418 9.57 1.56 -5.72
CA THR A 418 10.59 1.68 -4.67
C THR A 418 11.51 0.46 -4.56
N HIS A 419 11.10 -0.69 -5.08
CA HIS A 419 11.83 -1.98 -5.02
C HIS A 419 11.81 -2.67 -6.38
N LEU A 420 12.74 -3.60 -6.57
CA LEU A 420 12.72 -4.52 -7.70
C LEU A 420 11.87 -5.73 -7.31
N ASP A 421 10.61 -5.70 -7.70
CA ASP A 421 9.67 -6.81 -7.59
C ASP A 421 9.62 -7.64 -8.89
N GLU A 422 8.71 -8.61 -8.98
CA GLU A 422 8.56 -9.51 -10.11
C GLU A 422 8.22 -8.77 -11.41
N THR A 423 7.49 -7.66 -11.33
CA THR A 423 7.13 -6.84 -12.49
C THR A 423 8.25 -5.86 -12.85
N THR A 424 8.77 -5.14 -11.87
CA THR A 424 9.82 -4.14 -12.09
C THR A 424 11.10 -4.75 -12.63
N SER A 425 11.43 -5.98 -12.20
CA SER A 425 12.60 -6.74 -12.67
C SER A 425 12.52 -7.14 -14.16
N GLU A 426 11.32 -7.26 -14.71
CA GLU A 426 11.08 -7.58 -16.11
C GLU A 426 11.09 -6.35 -17.03
N CYS A 427 10.94 -5.14 -16.46
CA CYS A 427 10.87 -3.92 -17.25
C CYS A 427 12.22 -3.48 -17.81
N ALA A 428 12.20 -2.89 -19.01
CA ALA A 428 13.39 -2.33 -19.65
C ALA A 428 13.98 -1.16 -18.84
N TRP A 429 13.11 -0.38 -18.20
CA TRP A 429 13.47 0.78 -17.40
C TRP A 429 12.77 0.75 -16.05
N VAL A 430 13.47 1.21 -15.01
CA VAL A 430 12.92 1.41 -13.66
C VAL A 430 13.24 2.82 -13.20
N ALA A 431 12.20 3.58 -12.91
CA ALA A 431 12.29 4.90 -12.30
C ALA A 431 12.11 4.75 -10.78
N GLY A 432 13.17 4.93 -10.02
CA GLY A 432 13.12 4.85 -8.56
C GLY A 432 12.22 5.93 -7.97
N ASP A 433 11.14 5.51 -7.31
CA ASP A 433 10.19 6.41 -6.65
C ASP A 433 10.65 6.82 -5.25
N HIS A 434 10.19 7.99 -4.79
CA HIS A 434 10.31 8.35 -3.38
C HIS A 434 9.51 7.38 -2.52
N HIS A 435 10.01 7.10 -1.34
CA HIS A 435 9.19 6.44 -0.33
C HIS A 435 8.10 7.41 0.16
N ALA A 436 6.93 6.88 0.56
CA ALA A 436 5.80 7.71 0.99
C ALA A 436 6.13 8.67 2.15
N LEU A 437 7.13 8.36 2.99
CA LEU A 437 7.60 9.20 4.08
C LEU A 437 8.64 10.26 3.65
N GLU A 438 9.03 10.27 2.38
CA GLU A 438 10.00 11.19 1.79
C GLU A 438 9.36 12.27 0.91
N SER A 439 8.05 12.18 0.65
CA SER A 439 7.37 13.05 -0.32
C SER A 439 6.01 13.55 0.18
N TRP A 440 5.60 14.70 -0.34
CA TRP A 440 4.23 15.17 -0.25
C TRP A 440 3.32 14.33 -1.13
N ASN A 441 2.10 14.07 -0.68
CA ASN A 441 1.03 13.48 -1.47
C ASN A 441 -0.32 13.91 -0.93
N ASP A 442 -1.37 13.69 -1.73
CA ASP A 442 -2.75 13.95 -1.34
C ASP A 442 -3.62 12.69 -1.48
N PHE A 443 -4.68 12.61 -0.73
CA PHE A 443 -5.64 11.51 -0.75
C PHE A 443 -7.05 12.01 -0.51
N GLU A 444 -8.01 11.36 -1.17
CA GLU A 444 -9.44 11.51 -0.91
C GLU A 444 -10.04 10.09 -0.74
N PRO A 445 -9.79 9.41 0.40
CA PRO A 445 -10.23 8.03 0.61
C PRO A 445 -11.75 7.87 0.60
N VAL A 446 -12.46 8.88 1.04
CA VAL A 446 -13.92 9.00 0.97
C VAL A 446 -14.23 10.37 0.36
N ARG A 447 -15.20 10.43 -0.53
CA ARG A 447 -15.57 11.68 -1.21
C ARG A 447 -15.82 12.82 -0.21
N GLY A 448 -15.10 13.93 -0.41
CA GLY A 448 -15.16 15.10 0.43
C GLY A 448 -14.24 15.08 1.65
N LEU A 449 -13.54 13.98 1.91
CA LEU A 449 -12.53 13.89 2.95
C LEU A 449 -11.13 13.93 2.35
N TYR A 450 -10.44 15.07 2.50
CA TYR A 450 -9.10 15.27 1.98
C TYR A 450 -8.06 15.08 3.07
N GLN A 451 -7.00 14.35 2.74
CA GLN A 451 -5.87 14.09 3.62
C GLN A 451 -4.57 14.40 2.89
N LEU A 452 -3.60 14.91 3.62
CA LEU A 452 -2.26 15.23 3.10
C LEU A 452 -1.23 14.32 3.75
N ALA A 453 -0.34 13.76 2.96
CA ALA A 453 0.91 13.19 3.45
C ALA A 453 1.99 14.25 3.41
N GLN A 454 2.69 14.46 4.53
CA GLN A 454 3.87 15.29 4.57
C GLN A 454 5.11 14.42 4.85
N PRO A 455 6.26 14.74 4.23
CA PRO A 455 7.49 14.01 4.46
C PRO A 455 8.05 14.27 5.86
N GLY A 456 8.61 13.24 6.47
CA GLY A 456 9.37 13.35 7.73
C GLY A 456 10.88 13.36 7.55
N ILE A 457 11.33 13.13 6.33
CA ILE A 457 12.73 13.10 5.96
C ILE A 457 12.89 13.50 4.48
N ARG A 458 14.04 14.02 4.12
CA ARG A 458 14.42 14.21 2.71
C ARG A 458 14.67 12.84 2.05
N PRO A 459 14.50 12.72 0.71
CA PRO A 459 14.83 11.49 0.02
C PRO A 459 16.23 10.98 0.37
N LEU A 460 16.30 9.71 0.78
CA LEU A 460 17.55 9.05 1.16
C LEU A 460 18.44 8.73 -0.04
N TYR A 461 17.81 8.58 -1.22
CA TYR A 461 18.48 8.19 -2.45
C TYR A 461 18.18 9.19 -3.57
N LYS A 462 18.85 9.04 -4.72
CA LYS A 462 18.65 9.87 -5.92
C LYS A 462 17.38 9.47 -6.68
N THR A 463 16.28 9.28 -5.96
CA THR A 463 14.97 8.95 -6.50
C THR A 463 14.22 10.20 -6.98
N ARG A 464 13.08 10.04 -7.62
CA ARG A 464 12.20 11.12 -8.05
C ARG A 464 10.75 10.69 -7.88
N HIS A 465 9.90 11.59 -7.40
CA HIS A 465 8.48 11.31 -7.21
C HIS A 465 7.83 10.79 -8.51
N GLY A 466 7.09 9.69 -8.44
CA GLY A 466 6.54 9.02 -9.62
C GLY A 466 5.68 9.93 -10.49
N LEU A 467 4.81 10.75 -9.87
CA LEU A 467 3.97 11.70 -10.60
C LEU A 467 4.79 12.81 -11.30
N GLN A 468 5.90 13.24 -10.70
CA GLN A 468 6.83 14.16 -11.33
C GLN A 468 7.48 13.53 -12.56
N SER A 469 7.78 12.23 -12.51
CA SER A 469 8.30 11.48 -13.65
C SER A 469 7.28 11.44 -14.79
N LEU A 470 6.01 11.16 -14.51
CA LEU A 470 4.92 11.20 -15.50
C LEU A 470 4.80 12.57 -16.17
N LEU A 471 4.76 13.67 -15.38
CA LEU A 471 4.66 15.03 -15.89
C LEU A 471 5.87 15.39 -16.77
N LYS A 472 7.08 15.02 -16.36
CA LYS A 472 8.30 15.26 -17.15
C LYS A 472 8.24 14.54 -18.50
N TRP A 473 7.83 13.26 -18.53
CA TRP A 473 7.69 12.51 -19.79
C TRP A 473 6.55 13.02 -20.66
N ALA A 474 5.53 13.67 -20.06
CA ALA A 474 4.49 14.39 -20.78
C ALA A 474 4.96 15.72 -21.39
N GLY A 475 6.20 16.12 -21.16
CA GLY A 475 6.77 17.37 -21.70
C GLY A 475 6.45 18.62 -20.91
N GLU A 476 6.12 18.49 -19.60
CA GLU A 476 6.08 19.66 -18.71
C GLU A 476 7.48 20.25 -18.58
N PRO A 477 7.66 21.57 -18.74
CA PRO A 477 8.96 22.19 -18.60
C PRO A 477 9.50 21.98 -17.19
N ALA A 478 10.79 21.65 -17.08
CA ALA A 478 11.52 21.65 -15.81
C ALA A 478 11.48 23.10 -15.27
N GLY A 479 10.67 23.35 -14.26
CA GLY A 479 10.40 24.71 -13.71
C GLY A 479 8.93 25.05 -13.63
N GLY A 480 8.04 24.27 -14.26
CA GLY A 480 6.63 24.22 -13.91
C GLY A 480 6.50 23.46 -12.59
N LYS A 481 6.11 24.13 -11.55
CA LYS A 481 5.79 23.65 -10.18
C LYS A 481 6.14 22.19 -9.95
N ASP A 482 7.25 21.93 -9.23
CA ASP A 482 7.50 20.60 -8.64
C ASP A 482 6.19 20.08 -8.06
N TYR A 483 5.91 18.78 -8.22
CA TYR A 483 4.78 18.15 -7.53
C TYR A 483 5.05 18.28 -6.02
N ARG A 484 4.50 19.32 -5.43
CA ARG A 484 4.57 19.64 -4.00
C ARG A 484 3.19 19.98 -3.48
#